data_4189ad8253d94ecb6ddc4e8da1cc5a0e
#
_entry.id   4189ad8253d94ecb6ddc4e8da1cc5a0e
#
_cell.length_a   1.000
_cell.length_b   1.000
_cell.length_c   1.000
_cell.angle_alpha   90.00
_cell.angle_beta   90.00
_cell.angle_gamma   90.00
#
_symmetry.space_group_name_H-M   'P 1'
#
loop_
_entity.id
_entity.type
_entity.pdbx_description
1 polymer ?
#
loop_
_entity_poly.entity_id
_entity_poly.type
_entity_poly.pdbx_seq_one_letter_code
_entity_poly.pdbx_strand_id
1 'polypeptide(L)' 'MNKLNEEILAKFLMGECTEDELREVNAWLEESGENARELFRLEEIYHLGRLGDTS' A
#
# COMPACT_ATOMS: atom_id res chain seq x y z
N MET A 1 -9.45 12.97 -10.19
CA MET A 1 -9.21 12.40 -8.96
C MET A 1 -8.72 10.97 -9.05
N ASN A 2 -7.50 10.77 -8.77
CA ASN A 2 -6.88 9.48 -9.00
C ASN A 2 -6.60 8.78 -7.70
N LYS A 3 -7.46 7.86 -7.41
CA LYS A 3 -7.23 7.03 -6.27
C LYS A 3 -6.58 5.76 -6.74
N LEU A 4 -5.50 5.41 -6.09
CA LEU A 4 -4.86 4.17 -6.42
C LEU A 4 -5.77 3.00 -6.12
N ASN A 5 -5.67 2.00 -6.96
CA ASN A 5 -6.43 0.79 -6.80
C ASN A 5 -5.98 0.06 -5.54
N GLU A 6 -6.92 -0.46 -4.79
CA GLU A 6 -6.56 -1.22 -3.60
C GLU A 6 -5.74 -2.46 -3.97
N GLU A 7 -5.97 -2.95 -5.15
CA GLU A 7 -5.22 -4.10 -5.65
C GLU A 7 -3.73 -3.78 -5.74
N ILE A 8 -3.43 -2.60 -6.25
CA ILE A 8 -2.02 -2.19 -6.38
C ILE A 8 -1.40 -1.99 -5.02
N LEU A 9 -2.15 -1.42 -4.10
CA LEU A 9 -1.63 -1.22 -2.75
C LEU A 9 -1.36 -2.55 -2.07
N ALA A 10 -2.24 -3.52 -2.26
CA ALA A 10 -2.02 -4.84 -1.69
C ALA A 10 -0.77 -5.48 -2.26
N LYS A 11 -0.58 -5.34 -3.57
CA LYS A 11 0.62 -5.86 -4.21
C LYS A 11 1.86 -5.17 -3.67
N PHE A 12 1.75 -3.87 -3.45
CA PHE A 12 2.86 -3.12 -2.91
C PHE A 12 3.26 -3.65 -1.54
N LEU A 13 2.28 -3.91 -0.71
CA LEU A 13 2.56 -4.41 0.63
C LEU A 13 3.14 -5.82 0.60
N MET A 14 2.79 -6.59 -0.40
CA MET A 14 3.31 -7.93 -0.57
C MET A 14 4.64 -7.95 -1.31
N GLY A 15 5.06 -6.82 -1.83
CA GLY A 15 6.29 -6.76 -2.59
C GLY A 15 6.18 -7.33 -3.99
N GLU A 16 4.98 -7.30 -4.56
CA GLU A 16 4.75 -7.90 -5.87
C GLU A 16 4.45 -6.87 -6.94
N CYS A 17 4.69 -5.61 -6.67
CA CYS A 17 4.45 -4.56 -7.64
C CYS A 17 5.49 -4.58 -8.74
N THR A 18 5.04 -4.30 -9.97
CA THR A 18 5.97 -4.07 -11.06
C THR A 18 6.56 -2.67 -10.93
N GLU A 19 7.56 -2.39 -11.76
CA GLU A 19 8.19 -1.08 -11.73
C GLU A 19 7.19 0.04 -12.02
N ASP A 20 6.30 -0.21 -12.97
CA ASP A 20 5.29 0.78 -13.30
C ASP A 20 4.35 1.01 -12.12
N GLU A 21 3.97 -0.05 -11.46
CA GLU A 21 3.08 0.06 -10.32
C GLU A 21 3.76 0.78 -9.17
N LEU A 22 5.05 0.51 -8.99
CA LEU A 22 5.80 1.22 -7.95
C LEU A 22 5.84 2.71 -8.19
N ARG A 23 5.99 3.10 -9.46
CA ARG A 23 5.98 4.50 -9.81
C ARG A 23 4.65 5.16 -9.49
N GLU A 24 3.58 4.44 -9.76
CA GLU A 24 2.26 4.95 -9.47
C GLU A 24 2.06 5.13 -7.97
N VAL A 25 2.51 4.17 -7.20
CA VAL A 25 2.40 4.28 -5.74
C VAL A 25 3.21 5.47 -5.23
N ASN A 26 4.43 5.63 -5.74
CA ASN A 26 5.26 6.74 -5.33
C ASN A 26 4.63 8.08 -5.67
N ALA A 27 4.08 8.20 -6.86
CA ALA A 27 3.42 9.43 -7.27
C ALA A 27 2.21 9.70 -6.39
N TRP A 28 1.48 8.66 -6.08
CA TRP A 28 0.31 8.78 -5.22
C TRP A 28 0.71 9.24 -3.82
N LEU A 29 1.81 8.71 -3.31
CA LEU A 29 2.28 9.10 -1.99
C LEU A 29 2.73 10.55 -1.94
N GLU A 30 3.30 11.02 -3.05
CA GLU A 30 3.75 12.41 -3.11
C GLU A 30 2.61 13.39 -3.33
N GLU A 31 1.48 12.89 -3.74
CA GLU A 31 0.33 13.74 -4.01
C GLU A 31 -0.22 14.38 -2.75
N SER A 32 -0.24 13.64 -1.67
CA SER A 32 -0.85 14.12 -0.44
C SER A 32 -0.31 13.33 0.75
N GLY A 33 -0.11 14.03 1.86
CA GLY A 33 0.32 13.36 3.08
C GLY A 33 -0.72 12.39 3.60
N GLU A 34 -1.97 12.64 3.25
CA GLU A 34 -3.03 11.74 3.66
C GLU A 34 -2.90 10.38 3.00
N ASN A 35 -2.38 10.37 1.77
CA ASN A 35 -2.17 9.11 1.08
C ASN A 35 -1.15 8.25 1.80
N ALA A 36 -0.11 8.87 2.30
CA ALA A 36 0.91 8.13 3.05
C ALA A 36 0.31 7.54 4.31
N ARG A 37 -0.56 8.28 4.97
CA ARG A 37 -1.23 7.78 6.17
C ARG A 37 -2.09 6.59 5.85
N GLU A 38 -2.78 6.66 4.74
CA GLU A 38 -3.64 5.57 4.32
C GLU A 38 -2.82 4.31 4.09
N LEU A 39 -1.67 4.45 3.46
CA LEU A 39 -0.82 3.30 3.21
C LEU A 39 -0.30 2.71 4.51
N PHE A 40 0.13 3.56 5.44
CA PHE A 40 0.59 3.07 6.73
C PHE A 40 -0.50 2.32 7.47
N ARG A 41 -1.72 2.80 7.35
CA ARG A 41 -2.83 2.16 8.00
C ARG A 41 -3.06 0.77 7.43
N LEU A 42 -3.02 0.66 6.11
CA LEU A 42 -3.17 -0.64 5.47
C LEU A 42 -2.04 -1.58 5.86
N GLU A 43 -0.84 -1.04 5.95
CA GLU A 43 0.30 -1.84 6.33
C GLU A 43 0.13 -2.40 7.73
N GLU A 44 -0.38 -1.60 8.63
CA GLU A 44 -0.63 -2.05 9.98
C GLU A 44 -1.63 -3.18 10.01
N ILE A 45 -2.70 -3.04 9.25
CA ILE A 45 -3.72 -4.06 9.20
C ILE A 45 -3.16 -5.37 8.66
N TYR A 46 -2.33 -5.26 7.64
CA TYR A 46 -1.69 -6.43 7.06
C TYR A 46 -0.81 -7.14 8.07
N HIS A 47 -0.02 -6.37 8.79
CA HIS A 47 0.89 -6.93 9.78
C HIS A 47 0.14 -7.62 10.91
N LEU A 48 -0.93 -6.99 11.36
CA LEU A 48 -1.73 -7.58 12.43
C LEU A 48 -2.33 -8.90 11.98
N GLY A 49 -2.81 -8.93 10.74
CA GLY A 49 -3.38 -10.17 10.22
C GLY A 49 -2.35 -11.28 10.13
N ARG A 50 -1.15 -10.95 9.74
CA ARG A 50 -0.10 -11.95 9.63
C ARG A 50 0.34 -12.46 10.99
N LEU A 51 0.41 -11.54 11.94
CA LEU A 51 0.80 -11.94 13.29
C LEU A 51 -0.20 -12.91 13.88
N GLY A 52 -1.46 -12.69 13.59
CA GLY A 52 -2.48 -13.60 14.06
C GLY A 52 -2.36 -14.97 13.44
N ASP A 53 -1.83 -15.03 12.23
CA ASP A 53 -1.72 -16.26 11.50
C ASP A 53 -0.55 -17.12 11.98
N THR A 54 0.44 -16.47 12.53
CA THR A 54 1.68 -17.17 12.86
C THR A 54 1.64 -17.87 14.19
N SER A 55 0.66 -17.68 14.96
CA SER A 55 0.61 -18.29 16.30
C SER A 55 0.34 -19.80 16.30
#